data_7e8af7c10a97f99fdd33ea72d1999869
#
_entry.id   7e8af7c10a97f99fdd33ea72d1999869
#
_cell.length_a   1.000
_cell.length_b   1.000
_cell.length_c   1.000
_cell.angle_alpha   90.00
_cell.angle_beta   90.00
_cell.angle_gamma   90.00
#
_symmetry.space_group_name_H-M   'P 1'
#
loop_
_entity.id
_entity.type
_entity.pdbx_description
1 polymer ?
#
loop_
_entity_poly.entity_id
_entity_poly.type
_entity_poly.pdbx_seq_one_letter_code
_entity_poly.pdbx_strand_id
1 'polypeptide(L)'
;MSESESPGARRPWTLDRQSLALDVRREREMPSRRLFNRRILTLGGLTMLSGCTLHDDASVNTFLEQVSRINDRVQAWLFSGERLAPTYTEADITRPFPFNAYYGIDEGPHVDASTYRLVLSGRVTGKRVWTLDELRALPHAEQITRHICVEGWSAIGRWGGTPFGAFLARAGADTHAKYVGFKCADDYYESIDMPTALHPQTLLAFDYDGRRLPPEFGFPMKLRMPTKLGYKNPKHIMEIFVTDTYPGGYWVDQGYNWFGGS
;
A
#
# COMPACT_ATOMS: atom_id res chain seq x y z
N MET A 1 -51.73 -20.69 64.16
CA MET A 1 -52.53 -20.75 62.94
C MET A 1 -51.71 -20.06 61.89
N SER A 2 -51.14 -20.89 61.12
CA SER A 2 -50.16 -20.54 60.14
C SER A 2 -50.10 -21.62 59.10
N GLU A 3 -50.32 -21.32 57.88
CA GLU A 3 -50.13 -22.29 56.79
C GLU A 3 -48.89 -21.94 56.04
N SER A 4 -48.12 -22.99 55.82
CA SER A 4 -46.89 -23.02 55.07
C SER A 4 -47.17 -23.22 53.60
N GLU A 5 -46.71 -22.35 52.71
CA GLU A 5 -46.68 -22.60 51.26
C GLU A 5 -45.33 -23.15 50.83
N SER A 6 -45.44 -24.24 50.10
CA SER A 6 -44.32 -25.03 49.53
C SER A 6 -43.86 -24.43 48.18
N PRO A 7 -42.57 -24.49 47.82
CA PRO A 7 -42.09 -23.90 46.57
C PRO A 7 -42.34 -24.83 45.38
N GLY A 8 -42.79 -24.19 44.29
CA GLY A 8 -43.24 -24.81 43.07
C GLY A 8 -42.17 -25.62 42.33
N ALA A 9 -42.64 -26.71 41.79
CA ALA A 9 -41.88 -27.66 40.98
C ALA A 9 -41.39 -27.04 39.66
N ARG A 10 -40.11 -27.20 39.37
CA ARG A 10 -39.52 -26.86 38.08
C ARG A 10 -40.02 -27.83 37.02
N ARG A 11 -40.58 -27.28 35.92
CA ARG A 11 -40.95 -28.09 34.77
C ARG A 11 -39.74 -28.69 34.08
N PRO A 12 -39.77 -29.94 33.62
CA PRO A 12 -38.67 -30.52 32.84
C PRO A 12 -38.61 -29.92 31.45
N TRP A 13 -37.43 -29.61 30.98
CA TRP A 13 -37.16 -29.16 29.62
C TRP A 13 -37.47 -30.28 28.62
N THR A 14 -38.57 -30.17 27.92
CA THR A 14 -38.84 -30.98 26.73
C THR A 14 -38.20 -30.33 25.53
N LEU A 15 -37.09 -30.90 25.07
CA LEU A 15 -36.49 -30.55 23.78
C LEU A 15 -37.49 -30.88 22.67
N ASP A 16 -37.91 -29.87 21.97
CA ASP A 16 -38.82 -30.00 20.82
C ASP A 16 -38.08 -30.76 19.69
N ARG A 17 -38.59 -31.95 19.37
CA ARG A 17 -38.03 -32.79 18.30
C ARG A 17 -38.06 -32.13 16.92
N GLN A 18 -38.87 -31.07 16.73
CA GLN A 18 -38.94 -30.32 15.46
C GLN A 18 -37.74 -29.39 15.31
N SER A 19 -37.26 -28.75 16.37
CA SER A 19 -36.06 -27.90 16.31
C SER A 19 -34.79 -28.68 16.00
N LEU A 20 -34.63 -29.89 16.56
CA LEU A 20 -33.55 -30.80 16.23
C LEU A 20 -33.59 -31.29 14.77
N ALA A 21 -34.77 -31.53 14.21
CA ALA A 21 -34.90 -31.92 12.81
C ALA A 21 -34.55 -30.81 11.81
N LEU A 22 -34.77 -29.54 12.19
CA LEU A 22 -34.42 -28.38 11.36
C LEU A 22 -32.88 -28.11 11.37
N ASP A 23 -32.23 -28.29 12.49
CA ASP A 23 -30.77 -28.16 12.59
C ASP A 23 -30.03 -29.27 11.82
N VAL A 24 -30.50 -30.52 11.89
CA VAL A 24 -29.92 -31.64 11.11
C VAL A 24 -30.15 -31.42 9.60
N ARG A 25 -31.23 -30.76 9.19
CA ARG A 25 -31.47 -30.42 7.79
C ARG A 25 -30.57 -29.32 7.27
N ARG A 26 -30.24 -28.34 8.12
CA ARG A 26 -29.35 -27.25 7.78
C ARG A 26 -27.88 -27.69 7.62
N GLU A 27 -27.45 -28.67 8.42
CA GLU A 27 -26.10 -29.27 8.27
C GLU A 27 -25.96 -30.13 7.00
N ARG A 28 -27.06 -30.62 6.42
CA ARG A 28 -27.02 -31.41 5.17
C ARG A 28 -26.88 -30.57 3.90
N GLU A 29 -27.10 -29.27 3.97
CA GLU A 29 -26.99 -28.38 2.79
C GLU A 29 -25.62 -27.72 2.62
N MET A 30 -24.69 -27.89 3.55
CA MET A 30 -23.33 -27.43 3.35
C MET A 30 -22.60 -28.34 2.34
N PRO A 31 -22.08 -27.79 1.24
CA PRO A 31 -21.36 -28.59 0.24
C PRO A 31 -20.16 -29.24 0.92
N SER A 32 -20.09 -30.58 0.80
CA SER A 32 -18.97 -31.31 1.42
C SER A 32 -17.65 -30.74 0.96
N ARG A 33 -16.64 -30.68 1.85
CA ARG A 33 -15.28 -30.18 1.52
C ARG A 33 -14.73 -30.80 0.22
N ARG A 34 -15.10 -32.06 -0.07
CA ARG A 34 -14.75 -32.76 -1.32
C ARG A 34 -15.41 -32.15 -2.57
N LEU A 35 -16.67 -31.70 -2.47
CA LEU A 35 -17.39 -31.06 -3.58
C LEU A 35 -16.85 -29.65 -3.82
N PHE A 36 -16.54 -28.91 -2.76
CA PHE A 36 -15.91 -27.60 -2.82
C PHE A 36 -14.52 -27.69 -3.44
N ASN A 37 -13.67 -28.60 -3.00
CA ASN A 37 -12.33 -28.82 -3.56
C ASN A 37 -12.38 -29.32 -5.01
N ARG A 38 -13.35 -30.16 -5.38
CA ARG A 38 -13.55 -30.58 -6.79
C ARG A 38 -13.96 -29.40 -7.68
N ARG A 39 -14.83 -28.49 -7.22
CA ARG A 39 -15.24 -27.29 -7.97
C ARG A 39 -14.11 -26.30 -8.13
N ILE A 40 -13.27 -26.10 -7.10
CA ILE A 40 -12.06 -25.27 -7.21
C ILE A 40 -11.04 -25.90 -8.17
N LEU A 41 -10.80 -27.21 -8.10
CA LEU A 41 -9.88 -27.90 -9.00
C LEU A 41 -10.36 -27.90 -10.46
N THR A 42 -11.67 -28.00 -10.71
CA THR A 42 -12.23 -27.87 -12.07
C THR A 42 -12.15 -26.45 -12.59
N LEU A 43 -12.43 -25.44 -11.75
CA LEU A 43 -12.30 -24.03 -12.13
C LEU A 43 -10.84 -23.63 -12.37
N GLY A 44 -9.92 -24.04 -11.48
CA GLY A 44 -8.48 -23.81 -11.62
C GLY A 44 -7.86 -24.59 -12.79
N GLY A 45 -8.34 -25.79 -13.07
CA GLY A 45 -7.91 -26.59 -14.24
C GLY A 45 -8.36 -26.00 -15.57
N LEU A 46 -9.56 -25.44 -15.65
CA LEU A 46 -10.05 -24.74 -16.85
C LEU A 46 -9.25 -23.45 -17.14
N THR A 47 -8.85 -22.72 -16.11
CA THR A 47 -8.03 -21.50 -16.27
C THR A 47 -6.59 -21.82 -16.69
N MET A 48 -6.03 -22.97 -16.29
CA MET A 48 -4.69 -23.38 -16.74
C MET A 48 -4.67 -23.89 -18.19
N LEU A 49 -5.74 -24.49 -18.69
CA LEU A 49 -5.80 -24.98 -20.07
C LEU A 49 -6.00 -23.88 -21.13
N SER A 50 -6.51 -22.71 -20.73
CA SER A 50 -6.68 -21.56 -21.61
C SER A 50 -5.50 -20.57 -21.63
N GLY A 51 -4.50 -20.76 -20.76
CA GLY A 51 -3.42 -19.81 -20.53
C GLY A 51 -2.33 -19.72 -21.60
N CYS A 52 -2.27 -20.68 -22.55
CA CYS A 52 -1.15 -20.72 -23.49
C CYS A 52 -1.35 -19.97 -24.82
N THR A 53 -2.55 -19.46 -25.11
CA THR A 53 -2.84 -18.78 -26.39
C THR A 53 -3.46 -17.38 -26.27
N LEU A 54 -3.65 -16.88 -25.04
CA LEU A 54 -4.39 -15.63 -24.79
C LEU A 54 -3.48 -14.40 -24.59
N HIS A 55 -2.17 -14.50 -24.81
CA HIS A 55 -1.23 -13.45 -24.48
C HIS A 55 -1.27 -12.23 -25.41
N ASP A 56 -1.85 -12.35 -26.58
CA ASP A 56 -1.92 -11.27 -27.58
C ASP A 56 -3.36 -10.79 -27.92
N ASP A 57 -4.37 -11.23 -27.19
CA ASP A 57 -5.75 -10.81 -27.45
C ASP A 57 -6.08 -9.54 -26.65
N ALA A 58 -6.32 -8.43 -27.37
CA ALA A 58 -6.68 -7.13 -26.79
C ALA A 58 -7.91 -7.21 -25.87
N SER A 59 -8.83 -8.15 -26.11
CA SER A 59 -10.03 -8.35 -25.27
C SER A 59 -9.67 -8.95 -23.91
N VAL A 60 -8.70 -9.87 -23.88
CA VAL A 60 -8.19 -10.50 -22.65
C VAL A 60 -7.41 -9.50 -21.82
N ASN A 61 -6.55 -8.70 -22.46
CA ASN A 61 -5.80 -7.64 -21.76
C ASN A 61 -6.75 -6.61 -21.13
N THR A 62 -7.79 -6.17 -21.85
CA THR A 62 -8.81 -5.27 -21.31
C THR A 62 -9.56 -5.89 -20.12
N PHE A 63 -9.88 -7.18 -20.18
CA PHE A 63 -10.52 -7.89 -19.06
C PHE A 63 -9.59 -7.98 -17.85
N LEU A 64 -8.33 -8.34 -18.05
CA LEU A 64 -7.32 -8.42 -16.97
C LEU A 64 -7.09 -7.05 -16.32
N GLU A 65 -7.05 -5.96 -17.09
CA GLU A 65 -6.99 -4.60 -16.57
C GLU A 65 -8.21 -4.26 -15.72
N GLN A 66 -9.41 -4.65 -16.13
CA GLN A 66 -10.63 -4.42 -15.34
C GLN A 66 -10.59 -5.20 -14.02
N VAL A 67 -10.13 -6.45 -14.03
CA VAL A 67 -9.96 -7.27 -12.82
C VAL A 67 -8.90 -6.65 -11.90
N SER A 68 -7.78 -6.17 -12.45
CA SER A 68 -6.75 -5.46 -11.68
C SER A 68 -7.31 -4.21 -11.00
N ARG A 69 -8.08 -3.38 -11.71
CA ARG A 69 -8.72 -2.18 -11.14
C ARG A 69 -9.78 -2.50 -10.07
N ILE A 70 -10.48 -3.63 -10.20
CA ILE A 70 -11.39 -4.09 -9.13
C ILE A 70 -10.58 -4.51 -7.91
N ASN A 71 -9.48 -5.24 -8.10
CA ASN A 71 -8.58 -5.64 -7.02
C ASN A 71 -7.99 -4.43 -6.29
N ASP A 72 -7.56 -3.39 -7.02
CA ASP A 72 -7.10 -2.12 -6.45
C ASP A 72 -8.15 -1.46 -5.55
N ARG A 73 -9.42 -1.44 -5.99
CA ARG A 73 -10.52 -0.89 -5.19
C ARG A 73 -10.80 -1.71 -3.94
N VAL A 74 -10.75 -3.04 -4.04
CA VAL A 74 -10.91 -3.94 -2.90
C VAL A 74 -9.78 -3.75 -1.91
N GLN A 75 -8.54 -3.65 -2.37
CA GLN A 75 -7.38 -3.36 -1.52
C GLN A 75 -7.53 -1.98 -0.86
N ALA A 76 -7.87 -0.94 -1.62
CA ALA A 76 -8.10 0.40 -1.08
C ALA A 76 -9.21 0.44 -0.02
N TRP A 77 -10.25 -0.38 -0.17
CA TRP A 77 -11.32 -0.52 0.82
C TRP A 77 -10.86 -1.29 2.08
N LEU A 78 -10.02 -2.32 1.92
CA LEU A 78 -9.50 -3.12 3.04
C LEU A 78 -8.41 -2.38 3.83
N PHE A 79 -7.63 -1.53 3.17
CA PHE A 79 -6.56 -0.76 3.81
C PHE A 79 -7.10 0.60 4.26
N SER A 80 -7.46 0.70 5.52
CA SER A 80 -7.82 1.97 6.13
C SER A 80 -6.63 2.96 6.08
N GLY A 81 -6.88 4.19 5.59
CA GLY A 81 -5.88 5.27 5.58
C GLY A 81 -5.41 5.71 6.98
N GLU A 82 -6.03 5.20 8.03
CA GLU A 82 -5.70 5.50 9.43
C GLU A 82 -4.90 4.39 10.13
N ARG A 83 -4.83 3.18 9.53
CA ARG A 83 -4.14 2.05 10.13
C ARG A 83 -2.64 2.18 9.99
N LEU A 84 -1.96 2.42 11.11
CA LEU A 84 -0.51 2.52 11.16
C LEU A 84 0.17 1.16 10.93
N ALA A 85 1.21 1.17 10.12
CA ALA A 85 2.15 0.06 10.05
C ALA A 85 2.94 -0.06 11.37
N PRO A 86 3.36 -1.26 11.77
CA PRO A 86 4.17 -1.45 12.97
C PRO A 86 5.44 -0.61 12.95
N THR A 87 5.78 -0.03 14.11
CA THR A 87 7.06 0.63 14.36
C THR A 87 7.97 -0.31 15.15
N TYR A 88 9.27 -0.08 15.04
CA TYR A 88 10.30 -0.92 15.58
C TYR A 88 11.26 -0.11 16.43
N THR A 89 12.15 -0.80 17.16
CA THR A 89 13.21 -0.18 17.98
C THR A 89 14.51 -0.07 17.20
N GLU A 90 15.46 0.67 17.73
CA GLU A 90 16.84 0.77 17.18
C GLU A 90 17.51 -0.59 17.02
N ALA A 91 17.26 -1.51 17.95
CA ALA A 91 17.84 -2.85 17.94
C ALA A 91 17.34 -3.72 16.79
N ASP A 92 16.19 -3.39 16.21
CA ASP A 92 15.58 -4.15 15.12
C ASP A 92 16.07 -3.70 13.72
N ILE A 93 16.84 -2.61 13.65
CA ILE A 93 17.31 -2.06 12.36
C ILE A 93 18.22 -3.06 11.65
N THR A 94 17.88 -3.36 10.40
CA THR A 94 18.65 -4.24 9.52
C THR A 94 19.90 -3.54 9.03
N ARG A 95 21.06 -4.12 9.29
CA ARG A 95 22.38 -3.60 8.83
C ARG A 95 23.20 -4.71 8.22
N PRO A 96 23.71 -4.59 6.96
CA PRO A 96 23.40 -3.50 6.05
C PRO A 96 21.96 -3.54 5.55
N PHE A 97 21.40 -2.37 5.22
CA PHE A 97 20.07 -2.30 4.60
C PHE A 97 20.21 -2.69 3.12
N PRO A 98 19.36 -3.57 2.58
CA PRO A 98 19.45 -4.02 1.20
C PRO A 98 19.23 -2.89 0.20
N PHE A 99 20.05 -2.84 -0.85
CA PHE A 99 19.81 -1.99 -2.02
C PHE A 99 18.69 -2.58 -2.87
N ASN A 100 17.84 -1.71 -3.41
CA ASN A 100 16.79 -2.08 -4.34
C ASN A 100 16.66 -1.01 -5.44
N ALA A 101 16.90 -1.39 -6.67
CA ALA A 101 16.65 -0.60 -7.87
C ALA A 101 16.58 -1.57 -9.06
N TYR A 102 16.20 -1.05 -10.24
CA TYR A 102 16.27 -1.82 -11.49
C TYR A 102 17.60 -1.62 -12.23
N TYR A 103 18.57 -1.00 -11.57
CA TYR A 103 19.94 -0.79 -12.03
C TYR A 103 20.95 -1.13 -10.92
N GLY A 104 22.21 -1.25 -11.27
CA GLY A 104 23.30 -1.50 -10.32
C GLY A 104 23.52 -0.31 -9.36
N ILE A 105 24.10 -0.58 -8.19
CA ILE A 105 24.28 0.43 -7.13
C ILE A 105 25.10 1.66 -7.61
N ASP A 106 26.03 1.46 -8.52
CA ASP A 106 26.92 2.50 -9.07
C ASP A 106 26.32 3.18 -10.32
N GLU A 107 25.15 2.75 -10.78
CA GLU A 107 24.48 3.26 -11.99
C GLU A 107 23.38 4.27 -11.65
N GLY A 108 23.14 4.55 -10.37
CA GLY A 108 22.12 5.47 -9.91
C GLY A 108 22.36 6.92 -10.36
N PRO A 109 21.28 7.74 -10.46
CA PRO A 109 21.41 9.13 -10.89
C PRO A 109 22.22 9.96 -9.90
N HIS A 110 23.04 10.86 -10.47
CA HIS A 110 23.82 11.82 -9.70
C HIS A 110 23.07 13.14 -9.62
N VAL A 111 22.54 13.49 -8.44
CA VAL A 111 21.79 14.74 -8.24
C VAL A 111 22.61 15.68 -7.35
N ASP A 112 22.89 16.87 -7.89
CA ASP A 112 23.57 17.93 -7.13
C ASP A 112 22.60 18.66 -6.21
N ALA A 113 22.86 18.63 -4.92
CA ALA A 113 22.04 19.28 -3.90
C ALA A 113 21.91 20.80 -4.10
N SER A 114 22.95 21.45 -4.58
CA SER A 114 22.98 22.93 -4.74
C SER A 114 22.08 23.41 -5.86
N THR A 115 21.97 22.63 -6.91
CA THR A 115 21.12 22.93 -8.07
C THR A 115 19.76 22.25 -8.02
N TYR A 116 19.56 21.33 -7.07
CA TYR A 116 18.30 20.59 -6.96
C TYR A 116 17.10 21.53 -6.79
N ARG A 117 16.06 21.24 -7.56
CA ARG A 117 14.75 21.90 -7.46
C ARG A 117 13.64 20.85 -7.58
N LEU A 118 12.83 20.72 -6.53
CA LEU A 118 11.59 19.97 -6.60
C LEU A 118 10.54 20.84 -7.32
N VAL A 119 9.96 20.29 -8.37
CA VAL A 119 8.86 20.94 -9.11
C VAL A 119 7.52 20.38 -8.62
N LEU A 120 6.56 21.26 -8.33
CA LEU A 120 5.17 20.90 -8.10
C LEU A 120 4.29 21.35 -9.25
N SER A 121 3.43 20.45 -9.73
CA SER A 121 2.53 20.75 -10.85
C SER A 121 1.11 20.21 -10.61
N GLY A 122 0.21 20.42 -11.56
CA GLY A 122 -1.18 20.00 -11.48
C GLY A 122 -2.02 20.86 -10.53
N ARG A 123 -2.86 20.23 -9.72
CA ARG A 123 -3.83 20.90 -8.81
C ARG A 123 -3.15 21.42 -7.55
N VAL A 124 -2.30 22.43 -7.74
CA VAL A 124 -1.52 23.10 -6.68
C VAL A 124 -1.66 24.60 -6.83
N THR A 125 -2.04 25.30 -5.76
CA THR A 125 -2.25 26.75 -5.75
C THR A 125 -1.09 27.52 -5.15
N GLY A 126 -0.23 26.85 -4.34
CA GLY A 126 0.89 27.47 -3.65
C GLY A 126 2.20 27.46 -4.43
N LYS A 127 3.31 27.42 -3.69
CA LYS A 127 4.67 27.46 -4.24
C LYS A 127 4.95 26.20 -5.07
N ARG A 128 5.42 26.42 -6.31
CA ARG A 128 5.63 25.33 -7.28
C ARG A 128 7.07 24.84 -7.39
N VAL A 129 8.03 25.60 -6.88
CA VAL A 129 9.46 25.24 -6.95
C VAL A 129 10.07 25.36 -5.56
N TRP A 130 10.74 24.30 -5.10
CA TRP A 130 11.34 24.20 -3.78
C TRP A 130 12.81 23.78 -3.88
N THR A 131 13.67 24.46 -3.14
CA THR A 131 15.05 24.03 -2.95
C THR A 131 15.11 22.90 -1.90
N LEU A 132 16.22 22.16 -1.86
CA LEU A 132 16.43 21.13 -0.86
C LEU A 132 16.44 21.70 0.57
N ASP A 133 17.05 22.88 0.76
CA ASP A 133 17.12 23.52 2.07
C ASP A 133 15.73 23.95 2.57
N GLU A 134 14.89 24.48 1.69
CA GLU A 134 13.50 24.83 2.05
C GLU A 134 12.68 23.58 2.43
N LEU A 135 12.89 22.46 1.74
CA LEU A 135 12.22 21.21 2.06
C LEU A 135 12.69 20.68 3.42
N ARG A 136 13.99 20.73 3.69
CA ARG A 136 14.57 20.29 4.97
C ARG A 136 14.22 21.19 6.15
N ALA A 137 13.85 22.46 5.90
CA ALA A 137 13.38 23.39 6.93
C ALA A 137 11.91 23.15 7.33
N LEU A 138 11.18 22.28 6.66
CA LEU A 138 9.82 21.91 7.02
C LEU A 138 9.79 21.02 8.27
N PRO A 139 8.62 20.87 8.95
CA PRO A 139 8.49 19.98 10.09
C PRO A 139 9.03 18.58 9.79
N HIS A 140 9.90 18.08 10.67
CA HIS A 140 10.60 16.82 10.52
C HIS A 140 10.03 15.77 11.47
N ALA A 141 9.89 14.53 10.97
CA ALA A 141 9.52 13.35 11.73
C ALA A 141 10.44 12.19 11.40
N GLU A 142 10.67 11.31 12.37
CA GLU A 142 11.41 10.07 12.18
C GLU A 142 10.52 8.86 12.46
N GLN A 143 10.80 7.77 11.75
CA GLN A 143 10.14 6.48 11.98
C GLN A 143 11.09 5.32 11.69
N ILE A 144 11.03 4.29 12.55
CA ILE A 144 11.69 3.00 12.31
C ILE A 144 10.60 2.02 11.84
N THR A 145 10.61 1.70 10.55
CA THR A 145 9.56 0.92 9.92
C THR A 145 10.11 -0.13 8.97
N ARG A 146 9.34 -1.20 8.75
CA ARG A 146 9.70 -2.26 7.82
C ARG A 146 9.47 -1.81 6.37
N HIS A 147 10.44 -2.07 5.52
CA HIS A 147 10.33 -2.02 4.07
C HIS A 147 10.14 -3.44 3.54
N ILE A 148 9.14 -3.65 2.70
CA ILE A 148 8.83 -4.95 2.10
C ILE A 148 9.03 -4.84 0.60
N CYS A 149 9.99 -5.58 0.06
CA CYS A 149 10.25 -5.63 -1.38
C CYS A 149 9.35 -6.67 -2.05
N VAL A 150 8.95 -6.39 -3.28
CA VAL A 150 8.19 -7.35 -4.10
C VAL A 150 8.99 -8.61 -4.45
N GLU A 151 10.32 -8.53 -4.36
CA GLU A 151 11.25 -9.66 -4.53
C GLU A 151 11.23 -10.67 -3.38
N GLY A 152 10.40 -10.45 -2.34
CA GLY A 152 10.20 -11.40 -1.25
C GLY A 152 11.07 -11.19 -0.01
N TRP A 153 11.92 -10.16 0.04
CA TRP A 153 12.67 -9.78 1.23
C TRP A 153 12.07 -8.58 1.95
N SER A 154 12.41 -8.42 3.20
CA SER A 154 12.06 -7.23 3.98
C SER A 154 13.20 -6.78 4.88
N ALA A 155 13.26 -5.48 5.18
CA ALA A 155 14.27 -4.89 6.04
C ALA A 155 13.67 -3.76 6.88
N ILE A 156 14.19 -3.55 8.09
CA ILE A 156 13.78 -2.49 8.98
C ILE A 156 14.81 -1.38 8.90
N GLY A 157 14.35 -0.14 8.67
CA GLY A 157 15.21 1.03 8.58
C GLY A 157 14.64 2.24 9.30
N ARG A 158 15.54 3.14 9.77
CA ARG A 158 15.17 4.46 10.29
C ARG A 158 15.14 5.46 9.16
N TRP A 159 14.01 6.12 9.00
CA TRP A 159 13.79 7.14 7.97
C TRP A 159 13.35 8.44 8.59
N GLY A 160 13.96 9.54 8.17
CA GLY A 160 13.65 10.88 8.62
C GLY A 160 13.26 11.80 7.48
N GLY A 161 12.31 12.69 7.72
CA GLY A 161 11.85 13.63 6.70
C GLY A 161 10.56 14.35 7.08
N THR A 162 9.94 15.00 6.10
CA THR A 162 8.70 15.74 6.30
C THR A 162 7.49 14.83 6.09
N PRO A 163 6.50 14.80 7.01
CA PRO A 163 5.22 14.16 6.76
C PRO A 163 4.61 14.68 5.46
N PHE A 164 4.28 13.78 4.53
CA PHE A 164 3.90 14.18 3.17
C PHE A 164 2.60 14.98 3.14
N GLY A 165 1.62 14.63 3.97
CA GLY A 165 0.39 15.41 4.12
C GLY A 165 0.64 16.86 4.58
N ALA A 166 1.59 17.07 5.49
CA ALA A 166 1.98 18.41 5.92
C ALA A 166 2.65 19.21 4.79
N PHE A 167 3.51 18.56 4.00
CA PHE A 167 4.09 19.18 2.80
C PHE A 167 3.01 19.57 1.78
N LEU A 168 2.08 18.67 1.45
CA LEU A 168 0.98 18.94 0.51
C LEU A 168 0.12 20.13 0.97
N ALA A 169 -0.23 20.19 2.25
CA ALA A 169 -0.97 21.31 2.83
C ALA A 169 -0.18 22.63 2.70
N ARG A 170 1.11 22.62 3.03
CA ARG A 170 2.00 23.80 2.92
C ARG A 170 2.18 24.26 1.47
N ALA A 171 2.19 23.33 0.52
CA ALA A 171 2.29 23.59 -0.90
C ALA A 171 0.97 24.06 -1.54
N GLY A 172 -0.14 24.05 -0.83
CA GLY A 172 -1.45 24.39 -1.34
C GLY A 172 -1.98 23.37 -2.36
N ALA A 173 -1.67 22.09 -2.15
CA ALA A 173 -2.19 21.01 -2.97
C ALA A 173 -3.68 20.77 -2.70
N ASP A 174 -4.44 20.50 -3.76
CA ASP A 174 -5.84 20.10 -3.62
C ASP A 174 -5.95 18.65 -3.12
N THR A 175 -6.24 18.49 -1.83
CA THR A 175 -6.39 17.18 -1.20
C THR A 175 -7.69 16.44 -1.57
N HIS A 176 -8.59 17.05 -2.35
CA HIS A 176 -9.76 16.39 -2.91
C HIS A 176 -9.44 15.71 -4.25
N ALA A 177 -8.27 15.98 -4.84
CA ALA A 177 -7.80 15.28 -6.01
C ALA A 177 -7.59 13.77 -5.72
N LYS A 178 -7.70 12.94 -6.74
CA LYS A 178 -7.66 11.49 -6.57
C LYS A 178 -6.26 10.94 -6.39
N TYR A 179 -5.27 11.53 -7.06
CA TYR A 179 -3.93 10.97 -7.20
C TYR A 179 -2.83 12.00 -6.99
N VAL A 180 -1.70 11.50 -6.50
CA VAL A 180 -0.42 12.21 -6.48
C VAL A 180 0.57 11.36 -7.27
N GLY A 181 1.21 11.98 -8.27
CA GLY A 181 2.23 11.34 -9.10
C GLY A 181 3.61 11.91 -8.86
N PHE A 182 4.62 11.13 -9.20
CA PHE A 182 6.05 11.43 -9.00
C PHE A 182 6.82 11.15 -10.27
N LYS A 183 7.77 12.03 -10.61
CA LYS A 183 8.80 11.78 -11.62
C LYS A 183 10.17 11.88 -10.95
N CYS A 184 11.05 10.98 -11.30
CA CYS A 184 12.35 10.80 -10.68
C CYS A 184 13.49 11.08 -11.67
N ALA A 185 14.71 11.29 -11.15
CA ALA A 185 15.87 11.61 -11.98
C ALA A 185 16.38 10.41 -12.81
N ASP A 186 15.94 9.20 -12.48
CA ASP A 186 16.25 7.94 -13.15
C ASP A 186 15.16 7.50 -14.14
N ASP A 187 14.32 8.44 -14.62
CA ASP A 187 13.16 8.19 -15.45
C ASP A 187 12.08 7.30 -14.81
N TYR A 188 12.26 6.93 -13.54
CA TYR A 188 11.22 6.25 -12.77
C TYR A 188 10.04 7.19 -12.53
N TYR A 189 8.85 6.67 -12.67
CA TYR A 189 7.60 7.39 -12.33
C TYR A 189 6.67 6.47 -11.55
N GLU A 190 5.91 7.07 -10.66
CA GLU A 190 4.98 6.33 -9.81
C GLU A 190 3.81 7.23 -9.39
N SER A 191 2.71 6.63 -8.97
CA SER A 191 1.59 7.37 -8.41
C SER A 191 0.91 6.62 -7.26
N ILE A 192 0.28 7.39 -6.40
CA ILE A 192 -0.48 6.89 -5.26
C ILE A 192 -1.83 7.60 -5.19
N ASP A 193 -2.76 7.01 -4.46
CA ASP A 193 -4.01 7.66 -4.10
C ASP A 193 -3.81 8.74 -3.03
N MET A 194 -4.68 9.73 -3.01
CA MET A 194 -4.60 10.83 -2.03
C MET A 194 -4.69 10.33 -0.57
N PRO A 195 -5.54 9.35 -0.19
CA PRO A 195 -5.52 8.79 1.15
C PRO A 195 -4.15 8.24 1.58
N THR A 196 -3.43 7.56 0.68
CA THR A 196 -2.05 7.10 0.92
C THR A 196 -1.08 8.28 1.07
N ALA A 197 -1.25 9.34 0.27
CA ALA A 197 -0.42 10.55 0.37
C ALA A 197 -0.61 11.27 1.72
N LEU A 198 -1.82 11.29 2.24
CA LEU A 198 -2.18 11.92 3.51
C LEU A 198 -1.95 11.02 4.73
N HIS A 199 -1.56 9.75 4.53
CA HIS A 199 -1.33 8.82 5.63
C HIS A 199 -0.23 9.31 6.57
N PRO A 200 -0.41 9.24 7.92
CA PRO A 200 0.53 9.81 8.90
C PRO A 200 1.98 9.32 8.77
N GLN A 201 2.18 8.10 8.28
CA GLN A 201 3.51 7.51 8.08
C GLN A 201 4.07 7.67 6.67
N THR A 202 3.39 8.40 5.78
CA THR A 202 3.95 8.75 4.48
C THR A 202 4.88 9.96 4.63
N LEU A 203 6.18 9.77 4.34
CA LEU A 203 7.21 10.79 4.47
C LEU A 203 7.86 11.13 3.12
N LEU A 204 8.18 12.40 2.93
CA LEU A 204 9.28 12.80 2.06
C LEU A 204 10.57 12.63 2.87
N ALA A 205 11.27 11.54 2.64
CA ALA A 205 12.45 11.17 3.41
C ALA A 205 13.71 11.84 2.84
N PHE A 206 14.45 12.53 3.68
CA PHE A 206 15.73 13.18 3.42
C PHE A 206 16.89 12.55 4.17
N ASP A 207 16.58 11.76 5.19
CA ASP A 207 17.54 11.15 6.09
C ASP A 207 17.31 9.64 6.22
N TYR A 208 18.40 8.91 6.38
CA TYR A 208 18.43 7.49 6.65
C TYR A 208 19.43 7.22 7.80
N ASP A 209 19.03 6.42 8.79
CA ASP A 209 19.79 6.03 9.97
C ASP A 209 20.47 7.23 10.67
N GLY A 210 19.70 8.35 10.84
CA GLY A 210 20.14 9.58 11.48
C GLY A 210 21.15 10.41 10.67
N ARG A 211 21.37 10.08 9.39
CA ARG A 211 22.28 10.80 8.48
C ARG A 211 21.54 11.20 7.22
N ARG A 212 22.15 12.09 6.45
CA ARG A 212 21.64 12.44 5.13
C ARG A 212 21.38 11.20 4.29
N LEU A 213 20.25 11.17 3.60
CA LEU A 213 19.87 10.08 2.70
C LEU A 213 20.98 9.85 1.66
N PRO A 214 21.58 8.64 1.59
CA PRO A 214 22.64 8.37 0.63
C PRO A 214 22.07 8.17 -0.80
N PRO A 215 22.89 8.33 -1.84
CA PRO A 215 22.45 8.19 -3.24
C PRO A 215 21.75 6.86 -3.51
N GLU A 216 22.29 5.76 -3.06
CA GLU A 216 21.73 4.41 -3.26
C GLU A 216 20.33 4.24 -2.68
N PHE A 217 19.97 5.03 -1.68
CA PHE A 217 18.63 5.00 -1.07
C PHE A 217 17.71 6.10 -1.58
N GLY A 218 18.16 6.95 -2.52
CA GLY A 218 17.30 7.88 -3.22
C GLY A 218 17.54 9.36 -2.97
N PHE A 219 18.78 9.76 -2.56
CA PHE A 219 19.15 11.18 -2.47
C PHE A 219 18.76 11.95 -3.75
N PRO A 220 18.24 13.19 -3.69
CA PRO A 220 18.10 14.04 -2.51
C PRO A 220 16.86 13.75 -1.67
N MET A 221 15.87 13.04 -2.22
CA MET A 221 14.59 12.79 -1.58
C MET A 221 13.92 11.53 -2.12
N LYS A 222 13.35 10.75 -1.22
CA LYS A 222 12.50 9.60 -1.57
C LYS A 222 11.14 9.69 -0.87
N LEU A 223 10.11 9.10 -1.47
CA LEU A 223 8.88 8.83 -0.75
C LEU A 223 9.06 7.56 0.10
N ARG A 224 8.67 7.61 1.36
CA ARG A 224 8.69 6.46 2.25
C ARG A 224 7.29 6.16 2.77
N MET A 225 6.79 4.98 2.44
CA MET A 225 5.46 4.49 2.82
C MET A 225 5.57 3.08 3.38
N PRO A 226 5.48 2.88 4.71
CA PRO A 226 5.59 1.54 5.30
C PRO A 226 4.37 0.64 5.01
N THR A 227 3.26 1.21 4.56
CA THR A 227 2.03 0.50 4.19
C THR A 227 2.01 0.05 2.72
N LYS A 228 3.09 0.29 1.98
CA LYS A 228 3.20 -0.02 0.56
C LYS A 228 4.47 -0.82 0.26
N LEU A 229 4.39 -1.69 -0.73
CA LEU A 229 5.53 -2.42 -1.26
C LEU A 229 6.63 -1.49 -1.79
N GLY A 230 7.85 -1.99 -1.86
CA GLY A 230 9.06 -1.23 -2.17
C GLY A 230 8.98 -0.40 -3.44
N TYR A 231 8.46 -0.96 -4.52
CA TYR A 231 8.34 -0.25 -5.79
C TYR A 231 7.42 0.99 -5.73
N LYS A 232 6.49 1.06 -4.78
CA LYS A 232 5.64 2.26 -4.56
C LYS A 232 6.38 3.39 -3.86
N ASN A 233 7.65 3.23 -3.49
CA ASN A 233 8.46 4.22 -2.77
C ASN A 233 9.51 4.85 -3.72
N PRO A 234 9.11 5.81 -4.63
CA PRO A 234 10.00 6.40 -5.60
C PRO A 234 11.20 7.10 -4.95
N LYS A 235 12.36 6.99 -5.60
CA LYS A 235 13.64 7.59 -5.23
C LYS A 235 13.98 8.78 -6.14
N HIS A 236 14.92 9.62 -5.74
CA HIS A 236 15.43 10.72 -6.58
C HIS A 236 14.31 11.60 -7.17
N ILE A 237 13.30 11.92 -6.36
CA ILE A 237 12.09 12.63 -6.81
C ILE A 237 12.46 14.04 -7.31
N MET A 238 12.09 14.37 -8.55
CA MET A 238 12.29 15.68 -9.19
C MET A 238 10.99 16.46 -9.37
N GLU A 239 9.86 15.77 -9.57
CA GLU A 239 8.55 16.38 -9.73
C GLU A 239 7.50 15.63 -8.92
N ILE A 240 6.60 16.38 -8.28
CA ILE A 240 5.36 15.89 -7.66
C ILE A 240 4.20 16.60 -8.37
N PHE A 241 3.19 15.87 -8.83
CA PHE A 241 2.01 16.44 -9.43
C PHE A 241 0.72 15.88 -8.84
N VAL A 242 -0.28 16.76 -8.71
CA VAL A 242 -1.60 16.41 -8.14
C VAL A 242 -2.64 16.40 -9.26
N THR A 243 -3.42 15.33 -9.39
CA THR A 243 -4.31 15.12 -10.53
C THR A 243 -5.53 14.26 -10.21
N ASP A 244 -6.60 14.40 -11.02
CA ASP A 244 -7.75 13.47 -11.01
C ASP A 244 -7.64 12.39 -12.09
N THR A 245 -6.70 12.55 -13.03
CA THR A 245 -6.43 11.56 -14.08
C THR A 245 -5.49 10.50 -13.54
N TYR A 246 -5.81 9.22 -13.75
CA TYR A 246 -4.98 8.09 -13.35
C TYR A 246 -3.61 8.15 -14.01
N PRO A 247 -2.51 8.24 -13.24
CA PRO A 247 -1.19 8.48 -13.81
C PRO A 247 -0.37 7.20 -14.14
N GLY A 248 -0.84 6.02 -13.71
CA GLY A 248 -0.05 4.78 -13.86
C GLY A 248 1.16 4.70 -12.91
N GLY A 249 2.18 3.97 -13.32
CA GLY A 249 3.46 3.79 -12.64
C GLY A 249 4.36 2.87 -13.43
N TYR A 250 5.67 3.04 -13.31
CA TYR A 250 6.67 2.30 -14.11
C TYR A 250 6.45 0.78 -14.07
N TRP A 251 6.35 0.19 -12.86
CA TRP A 251 6.10 -1.24 -12.72
C TRP A 251 4.64 -1.61 -12.95
N VAL A 252 3.71 -0.69 -12.73
CA VAL A 252 2.29 -0.90 -13.00
C VAL A 252 2.05 -1.10 -14.49
N ASP A 253 2.70 -0.31 -15.32
CA ASP A 253 2.62 -0.43 -16.79
C ASP A 253 3.27 -1.74 -17.31
N GLN A 254 4.04 -2.42 -16.43
CA GLN A 254 4.59 -3.75 -16.65
C GLN A 254 3.77 -4.87 -15.97
N GLY A 255 2.56 -4.57 -15.47
CA GLY A 255 1.62 -5.56 -14.95
C GLY A 255 1.62 -5.74 -13.44
N TYR A 256 2.37 -4.94 -12.67
CA TYR A 256 2.31 -4.97 -11.21
C TYR A 256 1.05 -4.27 -10.69
N ASN A 257 0.61 -4.66 -9.50
CA ASN A 257 -0.57 -4.05 -8.87
C ASN A 257 -0.34 -2.56 -8.55
N TRP A 258 -1.26 -1.69 -8.98
CA TRP A 258 -1.10 -0.25 -8.73
C TRP A 258 -1.21 0.12 -7.26
N PHE A 259 -2.10 -0.52 -6.49
CA PHE A 259 -2.27 -0.17 -5.06
C PHE A 259 -1.06 -0.56 -4.23
N GLY A 260 -0.47 -1.74 -4.48
CA GLY A 260 0.78 -2.20 -3.88
C GLY A 260 0.78 -2.19 -2.35
N GLY A 261 -0.34 -2.56 -1.71
CA GLY A 261 -0.47 -2.65 -0.26
C GLY A 261 0.40 -3.74 0.35
N SER A 262 0.89 -3.53 1.59
CA SER A 262 1.76 -4.46 2.33
C SER A 262 1.32 -4.64 3.78
#